data_7929795b1389e3b6bb68929d453ae3e3
#
_entry.id   7929795b1389e3b6bb68929d453ae3e3
#
_cell.length_a   1.000
_cell.length_b   1.000
_cell.length_c   1.000
_cell.angle_alpha   90.00
_cell.angle_beta   90.00
_cell.angle_gamma   90.00
#
_symmetry.space_group_name_H-M   'P 1'
#
loop_
_entity.id
_entity.type
_entity.pdbx_description
1 polymer ?
#
loop_
_entity_poly.entity_id
_entity_poly.type
_entity_poly.pdbx_seq_one_letter_code
_entity_poly.pdbx_strand_id
1 'polypeptide(L)'
;MILAVTGITGHTGGYFLQELVKNGFDGTLRCLVRESSDTSALDASGLKVEKVVGDIRNPDDLFRLVDGADKVLHIAGIRDTLPLLEACEKANVTGHIVLVHTTGIYSKFRMASGEYKEIEQKMQRYLERGMNITILRPTMIFGDMCDRNIHKFILMVDKFPVMPQVKGGRAKIRPVNARDLGRGYYQCVMKDKLPELDYVVSGSRELSLRELCSLIGIFLGKKTRFVNVPTMAVAGGAWCVKQATGGRIDYVEKALRLSEDRVFDHDKATRDFGFEPEPFDVGLKREVGEYLHGKE
;
A
#
# COMPACT_ATOMS: atom_id res chain seq x y z
N MET A 1 -11.51 23.45 -6.61
CA MET A 1 -10.26 22.74 -6.22
C MET A 1 -9.95 21.65 -7.25
N ILE A 2 -8.72 21.60 -7.76
CA ILE A 2 -8.24 20.52 -8.63
C ILE A 2 -7.37 19.59 -7.78
N LEU A 3 -7.79 18.33 -7.65
CA LEU A 3 -7.03 17.28 -6.98
C LEU A 3 -6.40 16.37 -8.05
N ALA A 4 -5.08 16.43 -8.19
CA ALA A 4 -4.31 15.59 -9.10
C ALA A 4 -3.96 14.25 -8.44
N VAL A 5 -4.27 13.12 -9.11
CA VAL A 5 -4.11 11.78 -8.50
C VAL A 5 -3.40 10.83 -9.46
N THR A 6 -2.40 10.12 -8.97
CA THR A 6 -1.82 8.96 -9.65
C THR A 6 -2.22 7.66 -8.95
N GLY A 7 -2.43 6.59 -9.70
CA GLY A 7 -2.74 5.28 -9.15
C GLY A 7 -4.18 5.09 -8.68
N ILE A 8 -5.10 5.95 -9.11
CA ILE A 8 -6.53 5.92 -8.74
C ILE A 8 -7.22 4.60 -9.17
N THR A 9 -6.83 4.00 -10.29
CA THR A 9 -7.36 2.72 -10.79
C THR A 9 -6.72 1.50 -10.14
N GLY A 10 -5.78 1.72 -9.21
CA GLY A 10 -5.14 0.65 -8.45
C GLY A 10 -5.99 0.20 -7.25
N HIS A 11 -5.53 -0.87 -6.57
CA HIS A 11 -6.23 -1.49 -5.45
C HIS A 11 -6.67 -0.47 -4.37
N THR A 12 -5.76 0.26 -3.75
CA THR A 12 -6.09 1.26 -2.72
C THR A 12 -6.65 2.56 -3.29
N GLY A 13 -6.36 2.86 -4.57
CA GLY A 13 -6.90 4.00 -5.29
C GLY A 13 -8.40 3.90 -5.52
N GLY A 14 -8.92 2.69 -5.80
CA GLY A 14 -10.34 2.45 -5.91
C GLY A 14 -11.11 2.74 -4.62
N TYR A 15 -10.54 2.39 -3.46
CA TYR A 15 -11.15 2.73 -2.17
C TYR A 15 -11.06 4.24 -1.86
N PHE A 16 -10.00 4.91 -2.29
CA PHE A 16 -9.94 6.37 -2.21
C PHE A 16 -11.02 7.04 -3.08
N LEU A 17 -11.27 6.54 -4.29
CA LEU A 17 -12.36 7.01 -5.14
C LEU A 17 -13.72 6.87 -4.45
N GLN A 18 -13.98 5.73 -3.80
CA GLN A 18 -15.21 5.52 -3.02
C GLN A 18 -15.36 6.55 -1.89
N GLU A 19 -14.27 6.89 -1.19
CA GLU A 19 -14.32 7.92 -0.14
C GLU A 19 -14.56 9.33 -0.70
N LEU A 20 -14.03 9.67 -1.88
CA LEU A 20 -14.36 10.93 -2.56
C LEU A 20 -15.86 11.03 -2.87
N VAL A 21 -16.45 9.97 -3.43
CA VAL A 21 -17.90 9.91 -3.72
C VAL A 21 -18.72 10.01 -2.45
N LYS A 22 -18.38 9.19 -1.43
CA LYS A 22 -19.09 9.13 -0.15
C LYS A 22 -19.12 10.48 0.58
N ASN A 23 -18.04 11.25 0.49
CA ASN A 23 -17.91 12.54 1.14
C ASN A 23 -18.33 13.72 0.25
N GLY A 24 -18.91 13.46 -0.94
CA GLY A 24 -19.43 14.50 -1.82
C GLY A 24 -18.35 15.46 -2.32
N PHE A 25 -17.21 14.94 -2.76
CA PHE A 25 -16.14 15.79 -3.31
C PHE A 25 -16.65 16.61 -4.50
N ASP A 26 -16.63 17.92 -4.37
CA ASP A 26 -17.18 18.88 -5.34
C ASP A 26 -16.14 19.52 -6.28
N GLY A 27 -14.85 19.16 -6.10
CA GLY A 27 -13.76 19.62 -6.95
C GLY A 27 -13.62 18.84 -8.26
N THR A 28 -12.60 19.19 -9.03
CA THR A 28 -12.17 18.43 -10.21
C THR A 28 -11.15 17.37 -9.79
N LEU A 29 -11.46 16.10 -10.05
CA LEU A 29 -10.56 14.97 -9.86
C LEU A 29 -9.78 14.71 -11.15
N ARG A 30 -8.52 15.15 -11.20
CA ARG A 30 -7.65 14.93 -12.36
C ARG A 30 -6.78 13.70 -12.13
N CYS A 31 -6.90 12.68 -12.99
CA CYS A 31 -6.26 11.40 -12.80
C CYS A 31 -5.32 11.04 -13.94
N LEU A 32 -4.09 10.61 -13.61
CA LEU A 32 -3.22 9.96 -14.58
C LEU A 32 -3.64 8.49 -14.73
N VAL A 33 -4.04 8.11 -15.93
CA VAL A 33 -4.49 6.76 -16.27
C VAL A 33 -3.75 6.26 -17.51
N ARG A 34 -3.42 4.98 -17.55
CA ARG A 34 -2.87 4.38 -18.77
C ARG A 34 -4.00 4.06 -19.74
N GLU A 35 -3.71 4.00 -21.02
CA GLU A 35 -4.69 3.61 -22.04
C GLU A 35 -5.33 2.24 -21.74
N SER A 36 -4.57 1.32 -21.17
CA SER A 36 -5.04 -0.01 -20.76
C SER A 36 -5.74 -0.07 -19.41
N SER A 37 -5.89 1.06 -18.70
CA SER A 37 -6.53 1.07 -17.38
C SER A 37 -8.04 0.94 -17.49
N ASP A 38 -8.63 0.11 -16.64
CA ASP A 38 -10.08 0.12 -16.46
C ASP A 38 -10.46 1.39 -15.70
N THR A 39 -11.22 2.26 -16.35
CA THR A 39 -11.71 3.53 -15.78
C THR A 39 -13.20 3.52 -15.50
N SER A 40 -13.87 2.38 -15.63
CA SER A 40 -15.34 2.26 -15.47
C SER A 40 -15.84 2.82 -14.13
N ALA A 41 -15.11 2.55 -13.04
CA ALA A 41 -15.44 3.09 -11.72
C ALA A 41 -15.30 4.62 -11.65
N LEU A 42 -14.31 5.22 -12.35
CA LEU A 42 -14.17 6.66 -12.45
C LEU A 42 -15.33 7.28 -13.22
N ASP A 43 -15.71 6.66 -14.35
CA ASP A 43 -16.81 7.13 -15.22
C ASP A 43 -18.17 7.03 -14.53
N ALA A 44 -18.35 6.01 -13.70
CA ALA A 44 -19.57 5.79 -12.92
C ALA A 44 -19.62 6.60 -11.61
N SER A 45 -18.54 7.28 -11.22
CA SER A 45 -18.43 7.93 -9.90
C SER A 45 -19.36 9.13 -9.68
N GLY A 46 -19.85 9.75 -10.77
CA GLY A 46 -20.60 11.00 -10.72
C GLY A 46 -19.76 12.24 -10.36
N LEU A 47 -18.45 12.09 -10.16
CA LEU A 47 -17.54 13.21 -9.89
C LEU A 47 -17.15 13.92 -11.19
N LYS A 48 -16.71 15.18 -11.08
CA LYS A 48 -16.07 15.88 -12.19
C LYS A 48 -14.67 15.34 -12.41
N VAL A 49 -14.52 14.40 -13.36
CA VAL A 49 -13.25 13.71 -13.63
C VAL A 49 -12.58 14.27 -14.90
N GLU A 50 -11.28 14.57 -14.80
CA GLU A 50 -10.38 14.86 -15.92
C GLU A 50 -9.35 13.73 -16.04
N LYS A 51 -9.40 12.98 -17.13
CA LYS A 51 -8.45 11.89 -17.38
C LYS A 51 -7.27 12.42 -18.19
N VAL A 52 -6.05 12.34 -17.63
CA VAL A 52 -4.79 12.49 -18.34
C VAL A 52 -4.36 11.09 -18.76
N VAL A 53 -4.60 10.74 -20.01
CA VAL A 53 -4.11 9.47 -20.56
C VAL A 53 -2.62 9.61 -20.84
N GLY A 54 -1.79 8.74 -20.23
CA GLY A 54 -0.35 8.83 -20.34
C GLY A 54 0.40 7.84 -19.45
N ASP A 55 1.72 8.02 -19.39
CA ASP A 55 2.64 7.21 -18.58
C ASP A 55 3.26 8.07 -17.46
N ILE A 56 3.30 7.53 -16.25
CA ILE A 56 3.93 8.17 -15.08
C ILE A 56 5.45 8.40 -15.26
N ARG A 57 6.07 7.76 -16.23
CA ARG A 57 7.47 7.94 -16.59
C ARG A 57 7.69 9.04 -17.62
N ASN A 58 6.60 9.57 -18.22
CA ASN A 58 6.66 10.65 -19.18
C ASN A 58 6.52 12.00 -18.43
N PRO A 59 7.54 12.87 -18.45
CA PRO A 59 7.50 14.16 -17.76
C PRO A 59 6.38 15.10 -18.24
N ASP A 60 6.03 15.05 -19.53
CA ASP A 60 4.97 15.91 -20.08
C ASP A 60 3.58 15.45 -19.61
N ASP A 61 3.37 14.16 -19.46
CA ASP A 61 2.13 13.62 -18.92
C ASP A 61 1.97 13.97 -17.43
N LEU A 62 3.07 13.89 -16.66
CA LEU A 62 3.08 14.31 -15.26
C LEU A 62 2.86 15.83 -15.14
N PHE A 63 3.46 16.64 -16.02
CA PHE A 63 3.22 18.07 -16.01
C PHE A 63 1.75 18.38 -16.29
N ARG A 64 1.14 17.78 -17.33
CA ARG A 64 -0.29 17.93 -17.62
C ARG A 64 -1.20 17.52 -16.46
N LEU A 65 -0.78 16.50 -15.69
CA LEU A 65 -1.51 16.08 -14.51
C LEU A 65 -1.53 17.14 -13.43
N VAL A 66 -0.38 17.73 -13.12
CA VAL A 66 -0.20 18.61 -11.94
C VAL A 66 -0.32 20.09 -12.24
N ASP A 67 -0.37 20.50 -13.51
CA ASP A 67 -0.48 21.91 -13.90
C ASP A 67 -1.78 22.54 -13.39
N GLY A 68 -1.65 23.60 -12.57
CA GLY A 68 -2.76 24.24 -11.88
C GLY A 68 -3.45 23.37 -10.81
N ALA A 69 -2.85 22.28 -10.36
CA ALA A 69 -3.42 21.47 -9.28
C ALA A 69 -3.29 22.18 -7.92
N ASP A 70 -4.38 22.17 -7.16
CA ASP A 70 -4.40 22.69 -5.79
C ASP A 70 -3.80 21.69 -4.80
N LYS A 71 -4.00 20.38 -5.04
CA LYS A 71 -3.47 19.28 -4.21
C LYS A 71 -3.07 18.09 -5.06
N VAL A 72 -2.11 17.31 -4.58
CA VAL A 72 -1.61 16.13 -5.29
C VAL A 72 -1.63 14.90 -4.37
N LEU A 73 -2.16 13.78 -4.85
CA LEU A 73 -2.08 12.49 -4.17
C LEU A 73 -1.39 11.45 -5.07
N HIS A 74 -0.25 10.95 -4.63
CA HIS A 74 0.54 9.98 -5.35
C HIS A 74 0.41 8.58 -4.73
N ILE A 75 -0.47 7.73 -5.31
CA ILE A 75 -0.71 6.35 -4.86
C ILE A 75 0.13 5.34 -5.65
N ALA A 76 0.59 5.69 -6.84
CA ALA A 76 1.25 4.76 -7.77
C ALA A 76 2.54 4.11 -7.22
N GLY A 77 3.16 4.72 -6.21
CA GLY A 77 4.25 4.13 -5.44
C GLY A 77 5.55 4.91 -5.45
N ILE A 78 6.40 4.62 -4.48
CA ILE A 78 7.61 5.38 -4.15
C ILE A 78 8.60 5.55 -5.32
N ARG A 79 8.67 4.58 -6.26
CA ARG A 79 9.61 4.62 -7.39
C ARG A 79 9.38 5.77 -8.34
N ASP A 80 8.14 6.21 -8.45
CA ASP A 80 7.74 7.28 -9.37
C ASP A 80 7.60 8.64 -8.66
N THR A 81 8.06 8.74 -7.40
CA THR A 81 7.99 9.97 -6.59
C THR A 81 8.84 11.10 -7.17
N LEU A 82 10.10 10.83 -7.55
CA LEU A 82 11.01 11.90 -8.01
C LEU A 82 10.54 12.55 -9.31
N PRO A 83 10.12 11.82 -10.36
CA PRO A 83 9.54 12.42 -11.56
C PRO A 83 8.30 13.25 -11.26
N LEU A 84 7.42 12.80 -10.35
CA LEU A 84 6.25 13.58 -9.96
C LEU A 84 6.63 14.88 -9.26
N LEU A 85 7.56 14.84 -8.30
CA LEU A 85 7.99 16.06 -7.59
C LEU A 85 8.67 17.05 -8.52
N GLU A 86 9.42 16.60 -9.52
CA GLU A 86 9.99 17.45 -10.57
C GLU A 86 8.90 18.14 -11.39
N ALA A 87 7.84 17.42 -11.75
CA ALA A 87 6.68 18.00 -12.44
C ALA A 87 5.94 19.01 -11.55
N CYS A 88 5.73 18.70 -10.25
CA CYS A 88 5.14 19.63 -9.30
C CYS A 88 5.96 20.92 -9.12
N GLU A 89 7.29 20.80 -9.06
CA GLU A 89 8.19 21.97 -8.99
C GLU A 89 8.07 22.82 -10.24
N LYS A 90 8.12 22.21 -11.43
CA LYS A 90 7.99 22.90 -12.72
C LYS A 90 6.63 23.60 -12.88
N ALA A 91 5.56 22.99 -12.37
CA ALA A 91 4.21 23.55 -12.39
C ALA A 91 3.93 24.53 -11.23
N ASN A 92 4.90 24.79 -10.36
CA ASN A 92 4.76 25.64 -9.16
C ASN A 92 3.58 25.21 -8.26
N VAL A 93 3.42 23.92 -8.03
CA VAL A 93 2.42 23.41 -7.10
C VAL A 93 2.77 23.82 -5.68
N THR A 94 1.94 24.67 -5.06
CA THR A 94 2.13 25.20 -3.69
C THR A 94 1.28 24.48 -2.64
N GLY A 95 0.30 23.72 -3.08
CA GLY A 95 -0.62 23.02 -2.20
C GLY A 95 -0.04 21.73 -1.60
N HIS A 96 -0.89 20.99 -0.90
CA HIS A 96 -0.47 19.77 -0.20
C HIS A 96 -0.21 18.62 -1.16
N ILE A 97 0.99 18.04 -1.10
CA ILE A 97 1.43 16.88 -1.87
C ILE A 97 1.53 15.69 -0.92
N VAL A 98 0.66 14.71 -1.11
CA VAL A 98 0.65 13.47 -0.32
C VAL A 98 1.24 12.32 -1.14
N LEU A 99 2.29 11.70 -0.61
CA LEU A 99 3.02 10.61 -1.24
C LEU A 99 2.76 9.29 -0.49
N VAL A 100 2.25 8.29 -1.18
CA VAL A 100 2.07 6.97 -0.58
C VAL A 100 3.33 6.14 -0.82
N HIS A 101 4.14 5.99 0.22
CA HIS A 101 5.36 5.20 0.24
C HIS A 101 5.13 3.82 0.89
N THR A 102 6.07 3.35 1.72
CA THR A 102 5.97 2.04 2.36
C THR A 102 6.78 1.99 3.66
N THR A 103 6.30 1.23 4.66
CA THR A 103 7.13 0.84 5.82
C THR A 103 8.28 -0.11 5.44
N GLY A 104 8.33 -0.59 4.20
CA GLY A 104 9.46 -1.37 3.69
C GLY A 104 10.82 -0.66 3.78
N ILE A 105 10.83 0.67 3.85
CA ILE A 105 12.05 1.47 4.06
C ILE A 105 12.75 1.15 5.38
N TYR A 106 12.01 0.70 6.40
CA TYR A 106 12.53 0.32 7.72
C TYR A 106 13.04 -1.11 7.79
N SER A 107 12.92 -1.90 6.71
CA SER A 107 13.43 -3.27 6.67
C SER A 107 14.93 -3.30 6.86
N LYS A 108 15.41 -4.29 7.64
CA LYS A 108 16.83 -4.57 7.85
C LYS A 108 17.52 -5.11 6.59
N PHE A 109 16.75 -5.57 5.63
CA PHE A 109 17.25 -6.14 4.38
C PHE A 109 17.43 -5.06 3.32
N ARG A 110 18.68 -4.89 2.87
CA ARG A 110 19.09 -3.80 1.97
C ARG A 110 18.37 -3.84 0.60
N MET A 111 18.13 -5.02 0.05
CA MET A 111 17.40 -5.17 -1.22
C MET A 111 15.97 -4.66 -1.13
N ALA A 112 15.34 -4.70 0.07
CA ALA A 112 13.99 -4.19 0.28
C ALA A 112 13.96 -2.69 0.59
N SER A 113 15.01 -2.13 1.19
CA SER A 113 15.00 -0.76 1.73
C SER A 113 15.98 0.19 1.04
N GLY A 114 17.02 -0.31 0.36
CA GLY A 114 18.09 0.52 -0.19
C GLY A 114 17.59 1.52 -1.22
N GLU A 115 16.88 1.07 -2.24
CA GLU A 115 16.29 1.91 -3.28
C GLU A 115 15.35 2.97 -2.69
N TYR A 116 14.52 2.60 -1.72
CA TYR A 116 13.58 3.53 -1.09
C TYR A 116 14.28 4.63 -0.32
N LYS A 117 15.37 4.29 0.39
CA LYS A 117 16.20 5.28 1.11
C LYS A 117 16.88 6.26 0.16
N GLU A 118 17.37 5.77 -0.98
CA GLU A 118 17.97 6.62 -2.00
C GLU A 118 16.96 7.61 -2.60
N ILE A 119 15.74 7.16 -2.87
CA ILE A 119 14.67 8.02 -3.37
C ILE A 119 14.32 9.10 -2.34
N GLU A 120 14.13 8.74 -1.08
CA GLU A 120 13.79 9.70 -0.04
C GLU A 120 14.94 10.65 0.29
N GLN A 121 16.19 10.20 0.18
CA GLN A 121 17.35 11.09 0.28
C GLN A 121 17.35 12.13 -0.85
N LYS A 122 17.08 11.72 -2.09
CA LYS A 122 16.98 12.66 -3.22
C LYS A 122 15.77 13.58 -3.11
N MET A 123 14.71 13.14 -2.45
CA MET A 123 13.51 13.97 -2.22
C MET A 123 13.77 15.12 -1.26
N GLN A 124 14.79 15.05 -0.39
CA GLN A 124 15.12 16.07 0.60
C GLN A 124 15.26 17.48 -0.02
N ARG A 125 15.81 17.58 -1.24
CA ARG A 125 15.96 18.84 -1.96
C ARG A 125 14.64 19.61 -2.18
N TYR A 126 13.52 18.88 -2.34
CA TYR A 126 12.21 19.50 -2.55
C TYR A 126 11.64 20.04 -1.24
N LEU A 127 11.89 19.34 -0.13
CA LEU A 127 11.56 19.82 1.22
C LEU A 127 12.34 21.09 1.57
N GLU A 128 13.64 21.13 1.26
CA GLU A 128 14.50 22.30 1.47
C GLU A 128 14.06 23.53 0.65
N ARG A 129 13.39 23.30 -0.49
CA ARG A 129 12.78 24.34 -1.31
C ARG A 129 11.37 24.73 -0.86
N GLY A 130 10.89 24.18 0.26
CA GLY A 130 9.63 24.53 0.88
C GLY A 130 8.38 23.87 0.30
N MET A 131 8.52 22.82 -0.50
CA MET A 131 7.35 22.07 -0.96
C MET A 131 6.61 21.43 0.22
N ASN A 132 5.28 21.56 0.25
CA ASN A 132 4.42 21.06 1.30
C ASN A 132 4.11 19.55 1.09
N ILE A 133 5.01 18.69 1.54
CA ILE A 133 4.98 17.25 1.31
C ILE A 133 4.62 16.51 2.59
N THR A 134 3.75 15.51 2.48
CA THR A 134 3.47 14.51 3.52
C THR A 134 3.62 13.10 2.93
N ILE A 135 4.26 12.20 3.67
CA ILE A 135 4.46 10.81 3.30
C ILE A 135 3.54 9.93 4.14
N LEU A 136 2.71 9.12 3.48
CA LEU A 136 1.96 8.05 4.13
C LEU A 136 2.67 6.71 3.92
N ARG A 137 2.89 5.97 5.01
CA ARG A 137 3.58 4.67 5.01
C ARG A 137 2.65 3.53 5.41
N PRO A 138 1.91 2.94 4.47
CA PRO A 138 1.14 1.75 4.76
C PRO A 138 2.02 0.60 5.26
N THR A 139 1.48 -0.17 6.20
CA THR A 139 2.02 -1.47 6.59
C THR A 139 1.62 -2.54 5.57
N MET A 140 1.54 -3.82 5.96
CA MET A 140 1.09 -4.88 5.07
C MET A 140 -0.38 -4.66 4.67
N ILE A 141 -0.64 -4.36 3.41
CA ILE A 141 -1.99 -4.09 2.91
C ILE A 141 -2.74 -5.39 2.68
N PHE A 142 -4.03 -5.42 3.10
CA PHE A 142 -4.97 -6.52 2.89
C PHE A 142 -6.39 -5.97 2.67
N GLY A 143 -7.38 -6.83 2.45
CA GLY A 143 -8.78 -6.43 2.58
C GLY A 143 -9.71 -6.84 1.44
N ASP A 144 -9.17 -7.43 0.38
CA ASP A 144 -9.92 -8.08 -0.69
C ASP A 144 -9.03 -9.05 -1.50
N MET A 145 -9.61 -9.74 -2.48
CA MET A 145 -8.91 -10.73 -3.29
C MET A 145 -7.87 -10.14 -4.27
N CYS A 146 -7.79 -8.80 -4.38
CA CYS A 146 -6.79 -8.10 -5.20
C CYS A 146 -5.48 -7.84 -4.45
N ASP A 147 -5.43 -8.05 -3.13
CA ASP A 147 -4.21 -7.90 -2.36
C ASP A 147 -3.15 -8.97 -2.74
N ARG A 148 -1.90 -8.65 -2.50
CA ARG A 148 -0.76 -9.54 -2.83
C ARG A 148 -0.11 -10.16 -1.60
N ASN A 149 -0.75 -10.01 -0.44
CA ASN A 149 -0.21 -10.38 0.88
C ASN A 149 -1.07 -11.45 1.57
N ILE A 150 -2.15 -11.05 2.25
CA ILE A 150 -2.99 -11.95 3.04
C ILE A 150 -3.77 -12.93 2.15
N HIS A 151 -4.19 -12.51 0.98
CA HIS A 151 -4.78 -13.40 -0.03
C HIS A 151 -3.95 -14.68 -0.24
N LYS A 152 -2.61 -14.57 -0.31
CA LYS A 152 -1.73 -15.74 -0.47
C LYS A 152 -1.79 -16.68 0.73
N PHE A 153 -1.90 -16.14 1.95
CA PHE A 153 -2.07 -16.95 3.15
C PHE A 153 -3.43 -17.64 3.15
N ILE A 154 -4.49 -16.98 2.67
CA ILE A 154 -5.83 -17.60 2.51
C ILE A 154 -5.73 -18.79 1.55
N LEU A 155 -5.13 -18.61 0.37
CA LEU A 155 -4.92 -19.70 -0.59
C LEU A 155 -4.09 -20.85 0.00
N MET A 156 -3.03 -20.54 0.75
CA MET A 156 -2.16 -21.56 1.33
C MET A 156 -2.89 -22.35 2.43
N VAL A 157 -3.57 -21.65 3.35
CA VAL A 157 -4.33 -22.32 4.45
C VAL A 157 -5.46 -23.17 3.89
N ASP A 158 -6.10 -22.69 2.82
CA ASP A 158 -7.19 -23.46 2.19
C ASP A 158 -6.70 -24.72 1.48
N LYS A 159 -5.55 -24.63 0.79
CA LYS A 159 -5.01 -25.71 -0.04
C LYS A 159 -4.22 -26.74 0.75
N PHE A 160 -3.52 -26.33 1.80
CA PHE A 160 -2.59 -27.19 2.52
C PHE A 160 -3.06 -27.47 3.96
N PRO A 161 -3.10 -28.74 4.40
CA PRO A 161 -3.52 -29.09 5.75
C PRO A 161 -2.49 -28.72 6.83
N VAL A 162 -1.26 -28.42 6.40
CA VAL A 162 -0.14 -28.07 7.28
C VAL A 162 0.57 -26.82 6.75
N MET A 163 0.71 -25.82 7.61
CA MET A 163 1.38 -24.57 7.30
C MET A 163 2.81 -24.56 7.82
N PRO A 164 3.82 -24.36 6.95
CA PRO A 164 5.19 -24.19 7.39
C PRO A 164 5.34 -22.84 8.10
N GLN A 165 6.05 -22.84 9.22
CA GLN A 165 6.30 -21.63 10.01
C GLN A 165 7.81 -21.44 10.22
N VAL A 166 8.34 -20.28 9.84
CA VAL A 166 9.72 -19.89 10.13
C VAL A 166 9.75 -19.35 11.56
N LYS A 167 10.71 -19.80 12.37
CA LYS A 167 10.84 -19.41 13.80
C LYS A 167 9.50 -19.60 14.57
N GLY A 168 8.72 -20.62 14.23
CA GLY A 168 7.43 -20.91 14.87
C GLY A 168 6.34 -19.89 14.54
N GLY A 169 6.51 -19.08 13.47
CA GLY A 169 5.54 -18.07 13.04
C GLY A 169 5.37 -16.92 14.03
N ARG A 170 6.38 -16.64 14.85
CA ARG A 170 6.32 -15.63 15.94
C ARG A 170 6.50 -14.19 15.44
N ALA A 171 6.98 -14.00 14.19
CA ALA A 171 7.16 -12.68 13.63
C ALA A 171 5.82 -11.91 13.64
N LYS A 172 5.87 -10.71 14.16
CA LYS A 172 4.69 -9.87 14.36
C LYS A 172 4.49 -8.92 13.18
N ILE A 173 3.24 -8.75 12.80
CA ILE A 173 2.80 -7.83 11.76
C ILE A 173 1.60 -7.01 12.28
N ARG A 174 1.36 -5.86 11.67
CA ARG A 174 0.18 -5.03 11.93
C ARG A 174 -0.45 -4.63 10.59
N PRO A 175 -1.21 -5.55 9.94
CA PRO A 175 -1.74 -5.32 8.60
C PRO A 175 -2.82 -4.24 8.59
N VAL A 176 -2.87 -3.45 7.52
CA VAL A 176 -3.86 -2.37 7.31
C VAL A 176 -4.82 -2.74 6.19
N ASN A 177 -6.11 -2.48 6.39
CA ASN A 177 -7.12 -2.74 5.36
C ASN A 177 -7.04 -1.69 4.26
N ALA A 178 -7.19 -2.11 3.00
CA ALA A 178 -7.20 -1.23 1.83
C ALA A 178 -8.32 -0.17 1.89
N ARG A 179 -9.48 -0.52 2.51
CA ARG A 179 -10.58 0.41 2.74
C ARG A 179 -10.20 1.51 3.73
N ASP A 180 -9.49 1.16 4.81
CA ASP A 180 -8.97 2.14 5.76
C ASP A 180 -7.93 3.05 5.13
N LEU A 181 -7.12 2.52 4.21
CA LEU A 181 -6.16 3.34 3.45
C LEU A 181 -6.87 4.35 2.55
N GLY A 182 -7.92 3.94 1.83
CA GLY A 182 -8.74 4.86 1.03
C GLY A 182 -9.25 6.03 1.87
N ARG A 183 -9.81 5.73 3.06
CA ARG A 183 -10.27 6.73 4.03
C ARG A 183 -9.13 7.59 4.54
N GLY A 184 -8.01 6.99 4.92
CA GLY A 184 -6.82 7.70 5.40
C GLY A 184 -6.21 8.63 4.36
N TYR A 185 -6.19 8.22 3.09
CA TYR A 185 -5.74 9.08 1.98
C TYR A 185 -6.64 10.30 1.84
N TYR A 186 -7.96 10.11 1.90
CA TYR A 186 -8.92 11.21 1.87
C TYR A 186 -8.71 12.17 3.05
N GLN A 187 -8.67 11.64 4.27
CA GLN A 187 -8.47 12.44 5.47
C GLN A 187 -7.18 13.26 5.43
N CYS A 188 -6.10 12.65 4.95
CA CYS A 188 -4.79 13.29 4.84
C CYS A 188 -4.77 14.37 3.76
N VAL A 189 -5.18 14.05 2.52
CA VAL A 189 -5.05 14.98 1.38
C VAL A 189 -6.00 16.18 1.51
N MET A 190 -7.12 16.05 2.23
CA MET A 190 -8.03 17.18 2.48
C MET A 190 -7.45 18.21 3.45
N LYS A 191 -6.44 17.88 4.26
CA LYS A 191 -5.71 18.87 5.05
C LYS A 191 -4.86 19.77 4.15
N ASP A 192 -4.69 21.03 4.52
CA ASP A 192 -3.84 21.95 3.77
C ASP A 192 -2.37 21.76 4.11
N LYS A 193 -2.08 21.38 5.36
CA LYS A 193 -0.75 21.06 5.86
C LYS A 193 -0.86 20.15 7.07
N LEU A 194 0.13 19.31 7.26
CA LEU A 194 0.27 18.48 8.45
C LEU A 194 1.59 18.79 9.18
N PRO A 195 1.64 18.61 10.52
CA PRO A 195 2.82 18.96 11.33
C PRO A 195 4.02 18.04 11.09
N GLU A 196 3.78 16.79 10.71
CA GLU A 196 4.85 15.80 10.51
C GLU A 196 5.08 15.55 9.01
N LEU A 197 6.32 15.21 8.67
CA LEU A 197 6.67 14.83 7.30
C LEU A 197 6.08 13.48 6.93
N ASP A 198 6.11 12.50 7.85
CA ASP A 198 5.68 11.15 7.56
C ASP A 198 4.79 10.54 8.64
N TYR A 199 3.84 9.74 8.17
CA TYR A 199 2.86 9.04 8.98
C TYR A 199 2.80 7.59 8.61
N VAL A 200 2.96 6.71 9.58
CA VAL A 200 2.60 5.31 9.38
C VAL A 200 1.09 5.18 9.45
N VAL A 201 0.52 4.43 8.51
CA VAL A 201 -0.88 4.03 8.50
C VAL A 201 -0.94 2.50 8.61
N SER A 202 -1.20 2.04 9.83
CA SER A 202 -1.20 0.62 10.19
C SER A 202 -2.60 0.18 10.64
N GLY A 203 -2.83 -1.14 10.72
CA GLY A 203 -4.12 -1.68 11.15
C GLY A 203 -4.35 -1.57 12.66
N SER A 204 -5.52 -2.01 13.10
CA SER A 204 -6.00 -1.85 14.48
C SER A 204 -5.21 -2.66 15.51
N ARG A 205 -4.66 -3.82 15.15
CA ARG A 205 -3.88 -4.65 16.07
C ARG A 205 -2.68 -5.34 15.45
N GLU A 206 -1.72 -5.68 16.28
CA GLU A 206 -0.62 -6.58 15.94
C GLU A 206 -1.04 -8.05 16.10
N LEU A 207 -0.49 -8.90 15.27
CA LEU A 207 -0.64 -10.35 15.39
C LEU A 207 0.59 -11.07 14.82
N SER A 208 0.84 -12.29 15.28
CA SER A 208 1.87 -13.13 14.70
C SER A 208 1.38 -13.77 13.39
N LEU A 209 2.31 -14.18 12.51
CA LEU A 209 1.96 -14.93 11.31
C LEU A 209 1.23 -16.25 11.64
N ARG A 210 1.52 -16.83 12.80
CA ARG A 210 0.80 -18.04 13.27
C ARG A 210 -0.65 -17.72 13.61
N GLU A 211 -0.91 -16.62 14.32
CA GLU A 211 -2.28 -16.16 14.63
C GLU A 211 -3.05 -15.82 13.36
N LEU A 212 -2.42 -15.14 12.40
CA LEU A 212 -3.00 -14.85 11.09
C LEU A 212 -3.49 -16.14 10.41
N CYS A 213 -2.63 -17.15 10.26
CA CYS A 213 -2.99 -18.41 9.63
C CYS A 213 -4.05 -19.18 10.43
N SER A 214 -4.03 -19.07 11.76
CA SER A 214 -5.06 -19.70 12.61
C SER A 214 -6.43 -19.05 12.40
N LEU A 215 -6.51 -17.72 12.36
CA LEU A 215 -7.75 -16.97 12.11
C LEU A 215 -8.31 -17.25 10.71
N ILE A 216 -7.43 -17.28 9.70
CA ILE A 216 -7.83 -17.67 8.34
C ILE A 216 -8.46 -19.08 8.36
N GLY A 217 -7.81 -20.04 9.03
CA GLY A 217 -8.36 -21.39 9.18
C GLY A 217 -9.73 -21.42 9.84
N ILE A 218 -9.92 -20.66 10.92
CA ILE A 218 -11.21 -20.53 11.61
C ILE A 218 -12.29 -20.00 10.64
N PHE A 219 -12.00 -18.94 9.89
CA PHE A 219 -12.97 -18.34 8.95
C PHE A 219 -13.25 -19.22 7.72
N LEU A 220 -12.29 -20.07 7.33
CA LEU A 220 -12.48 -21.11 6.30
C LEU A 220 -13.19 -22.36 6.82
N GLY A 221 -13.49 -22.47 8.14
CA GLY A 221 -14.01 -23.68 8.75
C GLY A 221 -13.02 -24.85 8.78
N LYS A 222 -11.71 -24.57 8.75
CA LYS A 222 -10.64 -25.57 8.68
C LYS A 222 -9.73 -25.55 9.90
N LYS A 223 -9.25 -26.70 10.31
CA LYS A 223 -8.24 -26.82 11.36
C LYS A 223 -6.84 -26.68 10.76
N THR A 224 -6.16 -25.58 11.04
CA THR A 224 -4.79 -25.33 10.59
C THR A 224 -3.78 -26.03 11.50
N ARG A 225 -2.90 -26.83 10.94
CA ARG A 225 -1.76 -27.44 11.63
C ARG A 225 -0.48 -26.71 11.23
N PHE A 226 0.51 -26.68 12.13
CA PHE A 226 1.76 -25.97 11.90
C PHE A 226 2.96 -26.88 12.04
N VAL A 227 3.93 -26.74 11.14
CA VAL A 227 5.24 -27.37 11.24
C VAL A 227 6.31 -26.28 11.28
N ASN A 228 7.21 -26.37 12.24
CA ASN A 228 8.31 -25.41 12.35
C ASN A 228 9.43 -25.78 11.39
N VAL A 229 9.77 -24.85 10.50
CA VAL A 229 10.85 -25.04 9.52
C VAL A 229 12.02 -24.14 9.94
N PRO A 230 13.24 -24.70 10.08
CA PRO A 230 14.41 -23.91 10.36
C PRO A 230 14.66 -22.85 9.28
N THR A 231 15.05 -21.63 9.69
CA THR A 231 15.29 -20.50 8.76
C THR A 231 16.33 -20.87 7.68
N MET A 232 17.34 -21.66 8.05
CA MET A 232 18.36 -22.14 7.11
C MET A 232 17.78 -23.04 6.00
N ALA A 233 16.81 -23.90 6.34
CA ALA A 233 16.15 -24.77 5.36
C ALA A 233 15.32 -23.96 4.37
N VAL A 234 14.62 -22.93 4.85
CA VAL A 234 13.85 -22.02 3.99
C VAL A 234 14.76 -21.19 3.09
N ALA A 235 15.85 -20.65 3.65
CA ALA A 235 16.85 -19.91 2.89
C ALA A 235 17.56 -20.80 1.84
N GLY A 236 17.91 -22.02 2.21
CA GLY A 236 18.50 -23.01 1.31
C GLY A 236 17.58 -23.40 0.16
N GLY A 237 16.29 -23.68 0.44
CA GLY A 237 15.29 -23.94 -0.59
C GLY A 237 15.08 -22.76 -1.52
N ALA A 238 15.00 -21.55 -0.99
CA ALA A 238 14.88 -20.32 -1.78
C ALA A 238 16.15 -20.10 -2.65
N TRP A 239 17.33 -20.41 -2.13
CA TRP A 239 18.59 -20.34 -2.87
C TRP A 239 18.62 -21.35 -4.03
N CYS A 240 18.16 -22.58 -3.80
CA CYS A 240 18.04 -23.58 -4.87
C CYS A 240 17.13 -23.11 -6.00
N VAL A 241 15.98 -22.50 -5.67
CA VAL A 241 15.05 -21.91 -6.65
C VAL A 241 15.74 -20.77 -7.42
N LYS A 242 16.50 -19.90 -6.74
CA LYS A 242 17.29 -18.84 -7.37
C LYS A 242 18.28 -19.40 -8.39
N GLN A 243 19.03 -20.45 -8.03
CA GLN A 243 19.98 -21.11 -8.94
C GLN A 243 19.27 -21.77 -10.13
N ALA A 244 18.20 -22.53 -9.87
CA ALA A 244 17.44 -23.21 -10.92
C ALA A 244 16.79 -22.24 -11.93
N THR A 245 16.48 -21.00 -11.51
CA THR A 245 15.87 -19.97 -12.36
C THR A 245 16.89 -19.00 -12.97
N GLY A 246 18.20 -19.26 -12.83
CA GLY A 246 19.25 -18.37 -13.32
C GLY A 246 19.20 -16.97 -12.66
N GLY A 247 18.80 -16.90 -11.41
CA GLY A 247 18.69 -15.64 -10.66
C GLY A 247 17.44 -14.81 -10.94
N ARG A 248 16.56 -15.26 -11.84
CA ARG A 248 15.31 -14.54 -12.19
C ARG A 248 14.33 -14.44 -11.00
N ILE A 249 14.38 -15.39 -10.09
CA ILE A 249 13.48 -15.46 -8.93
C ILE A 249 14.34 -15.52 -7.67
N ASP A 250 14.37 -14.43 -6.90
CA ASP A 250 15.03 -14.36 -5.60
C ASP A 250 13.99 -14.31 -4.48
N TYR A 251 13.76 -15.46 -3.86
CA TYR A 251 12.89 -15.58 -2.69
C TYR A 251 13.65 -15.60 -1.36
N VAL A 252 14.99 -15.57 -1.37
CA VAL A 252 15.79 -15.72 -0.15
C VAL A 252 15.46 -14.59 0.83
N GLU A 253 15.54 -13.35 0.38
CA GLU A 253 15.20 -12.21 1.23
C GLU A 253 13.72 -12.18 1.62
N LYS A 254 12.82 -12.51 0.70
CA LYS A 254 11.38 -12.61 1.01
C LYS A 254 11.09 -13.63 2.10
N ALA A 255 11.78 -14.78 2.06
CA ALA A 255 11.66 -15.83 3.07
C ALA A 255 12.23 -15.39 4.43
N LEU A 256 13.39 -14.71 4.41
CA LEU A 256 14.01 -14.17 5.63
C LEU A 256 13.14 -13.07 6.27
N ARG A 257 12.49 -12.23 5.46
CA ARG A 257 11.56 -11.20 5.94
C ARG A 257 10.31 -11.75 6.65
N LEU A 258 9.94 -13.02 6.44
CA LEU A 258 8.90 -13.67 7.22
C LEU A 258 9.28 -13.86 8.70
N SER A 259 10.54 -13.65 9.06
CA SER A 259 11.02 -13.69 10.43
C SER A 259 11.28 -12.32 11.04
N GLU A 260 10.98 -11.23 10.33
CA GLU A 260 11.15 -9.84 10.76
C GLU A 260 9.85 -9.30 11.34
N ASP A 261 9.93 -8.73 12.56
CA ASP A 261 8.81 -8.01 13.14
C ASP A 261 8.59 -6.72 12.38
N ARG A 262 7.33 -6.48 11.97
CA ARG A 262 6.91 -5.31 11.19
C ARG A 262 5.68 -4.69 11.83
N VAL A 263 5.89 -4.21 13.05
CA VAL A 263 4.87 -3.55 13.86
C VAL A 263 5.23 -2.09 13.97
N PHE A 264 4.30 -1.25 13.58
CA PHE A 264 4.39 0.21 13.62
C PHE A 264 3.06 0.74 14.13
N ASP A 265 3.09 1.78 14.97
CA ASP A 265 1.87 2.47 15.42
C ASP A 265 1.39 3.50 14.38
N HIS A 266 0.15 3.95 14.53
CA HIS A 266 -0.46 5.00 13.72
C HIS A 266 -0.92 6.19 14.57
N ASP A 267 -0.43 6.34 15.78
CA ASP A 267 -0.89 7.34 16.74
C ASP A 267 -0.79 8.77 16.22
N LYS A 268 0.29 9.09 15.48
CA LYS A 268 0.44 10.38 14.81
C LYS A 268 -0.66 10.62 13.77
N ALA A 269 -0.97 9.60 12.97
CA ALA A 269 -2.01 9.67 11.94
C ALA A 269 -3.41 9.87 12.55
N THR A 270 -3.69 9.17 13.65
CA THR A 270 -4.93 9.35 14.41
C THR A 270 -5.05 10.77 14.95
N ARG A 271 -3.99 11.28 15.59
CA ARG A 271 -3.97 12.62 16.19
C ARG A 271 -4.15 13.74 15.16
N ASP A 272 -3.45 13.67 14.03
CA ASP A 272 -3.30 14.81 13.13
C ASP A 272 -4.35 14.86 12.02
N PHE A 273 -4.86 13.71 11.56
CA PHE A 273 -5.91 13.70 10.55
C PHE A 273 -7.05 12.68 10.79
N GLY A 274 -7.11 12.07 11.99
CA GLY A 274 -8.24 11.24 12.39
C GLY A 274 -8.24 9.84 11.75
N PHE A 275 -7.05 9.28 11.43
CA PHE A 275 -6.96 7.92 10.92
C PHE A 275 -7.36 6.90 12.00
N GLU A 276 -8.38 6.09 11.71
CA GLU A 276 -8.92 5.08 12.62
C GLU A 276 -9.24 3.79 11.84
N PRO A 277 -8.39 2.77 11.94
CA PRO A 277 -8.60 1.52 11.20
C PRO A 277 -9.70 0.65 11.82
N GLU A 278 -10.46 -0.05 10.97
CA GLU A 278 -11.45 -1.03 11.42
C GLU A 278 -10.78 -2.19 12.18
N PRO A 279 -11.53 -2.93 13.05
CA PRO A 279 -11.03 -4.14 13.69
C PRO A 279 -10.53 -5.15 12.65
N PHE A 280 -9.30 -5.65 12.82
CA PHE A 280 -8.65 -6.56 11.87
C PHE A 280 -9.50 -7.78 11.53
N ASP A 281 -10.15 -8.39 12.54
CA ASP A 281 -10.94 -9.61 12.36
C ASP A 281 -12.16 -9.38 11.46
N VAL A 282 -12.73 -8.16 11.47
CA VAL A 282 -13.84 -7.78 10.59
C VAL A 282 -13.38 -7.75 9.13
N GLY A 283 -12.27 -7.08 8.87
CA GLY A 283 -11.68 -7.01 7.52
C GLY A 283 -11.26 -8.38 6.99
N LEU A 284 -10.59 -9.18 7.84
CA LEU A 284 -10.15 -10.52 7.46
C LEU A 284 -11.33 -11.46 7.18
N LYS A 285 -12.39 -11.42 8.00
CA LYS A 285 -13.58 -12.23 7.77
C LYS A 285 -14.25 -11.89 6.44
N ARG A 286 -14.28 -10.60 6.10
CA ARG A 286 -14.83 -10.13 4.81
C ARG A 286 -14.01 -10.67 3.63
N GLU A 287 -12.69 -10.56 3.67
CA GLU A 287 -11.79 -11.05 2.62
C GLU A 287 -11.88 -12.57 2.42
N VAL A 288 -11.92 -13.33 3.53
CA VAL A 288 -12.15 -14.79 3.46
C VAL A 288 -13.53 -15.11 2.89
N GLY A 289 -14.57 -14.32 3.22
CA GLY A 289 -15.91 -14.44 2.66
C GLY A 289 -15.92 -14.23 1.14
N GLU A 290 -15.27 -13.17 0.66
CA GLU A 290 -15.11 -12.90 -0.79
C GLU A 290 -14.39 -14.07 -1.51
N TYR A 291 -13.36 -14.65 -0.86
CA TYR A 291 -12.68 -15.82 -1.38
C TYR A 291 -13.59 -17.05 -1.50
N LEU A 292 -14.43 -17.30 -0.51
CA LEU A 292 -15.36 -18.44 -0.53
C LEU A 292 -16.43 -18.27 -1.60
N HIS A 293 -17.02 -17.07 -1.74
CA HIS A 293 -18.01 -16.77 -2.79
C HIS A 293 -17.43 -16.83 -4.20
N GLY A 294 -16.15 -16.50 -4.38
CA GLY A 294 -15.48 -16.63 -5.68
C GLY A 294 -15.14 -18.06 -6.08
N LYS A 295 -15.41 -19.06 -5.22
CA LYS A 295 -15.24 -20.48 -5.50
C LYS A 295 -16.54 -21.18 -5.92
N GLU A 296 -17.69 -20.60 -5.61
CA GLU A 296 -19.00 -21.04 -6.06
C GLU A 296 -19.25 -20.64 -7.51
#